data_2eb1a5ebd4af8efc912e88636c9d5d15
#
_entry.id   2eb1a5ebd4af8efc912e88636c9d5d15
#
_cell.length_a   1.000
_cell.length_b   1.000
_cell.length_c   1.000
_cell.angle_alpha   90.00
_cell.angle_beta   90.00
_cell.angle_gamma   90.00
#
_symmetry.space_group_name_H-M   'P 1'
#
loop_
_entity.id
_entity.type
_entity.pdbx_description
1 polymer ?
#
loop_
_entity_poly.entity_id
_entity_poly.type
_entity_poly.pdbx_seq_one_letter_code
_entity_poly.pdbx_strand_id
1 'polypeptide(L)'
;MFRLSAVRVSHFLPSLILLLSGLAAAYVRDLSVFFTSLFNVLPTLVLLLGGAYCAVYRRQRELFLMVTVYIAYFLLDTQTDFYRDNGRVREDAAVIFHLVCLLLPALFGLYAAWQERTHLAQDMLARFAVLFAVGSVALALEQSFPEALLGWLAEIRWPSLHGQWMSLIQLAYPLFFAVFILLVVQYLREPRPLHAAQVIGLIGIFWMLPKTFILPFTLNIMCSQVMLMIAAAVSHEAYQMAFRDELTGLPGRRALNERMQRLGRNYVIAMSDVDHFKKFNDTHGHDVGDQVLRLVASRLSKVTGGGRAYRYGGEEFALVFAGKTAEECLPHLEAVREMIANYAIQLRDQSNRPQDDGAGRQRRAGSGSSTVSVTISIGIAERQLEHRNPEQVLKSADQALYSAKGAGRNCVMTFGQQSQRGAIRMA
;
A
#
# COMPACT_ATOMS: atom_id res chain seq x y z
N MET A 1 -0.61 -11.95 -15.27
CA MET A 1 0.67 -12.56 -14.86
C MET A 1 0.86 -12.33 -13.37
N PHE A 2 1.18 -13.35 -12.57
CA PHE A 2 1.36 -13.20 -11.12
C PHE A 2 2.71 -12.54 -10.80
N ARG A 3 2.72 -11.59 -9.85
CA ARG A 3 3.93 -10.85 -9.42
C ARG A 3 4.50 -11.45 -8.13
N LEU A 4 4.88 -12.71 -8.15
CA LEU A 4 5.37 -13.44 -6.97
C LEU A 4 6.60 -12.77 -6.31
N SER A 5 7.48 -12.14 -7.09
CA SER A 5 8.65 -11.41 -6.58
C SER A 5 8.31 -10.14 -5.78
N ALA A 6 7.08 -9.64 -5.89
CA ALA A 6 6.60 -8.45 -5.17
C ALA A 6 5.83 -8.80 -3.89
N VAL A 7 5.59 -10.08 -3.60
CA VAL A 7 4.95 -10.54 -2.36
C VAL A 7 5.89 -10.24 -1.18
N ARG A 8 5.37 -9.52 -0.18
CA ARG A 8 6.12 -9.15 1.03
C ARG A 8 5.33 -9.48 2.28
N VAL A 9 5.97 -10.09 3.25
CA VAL A 9 5.37 -10.35 4.58
C VAL A 9 4.92 -9.04 5.24
N SER A 10 5.63 -7.95 5.00
CA SER A 10 5.28 -6.63 5.53
C SER A 10 3.90 -6.11 5.11
N HIS A 11 3.31 -6.61 4.00
CA HIS A 11 1.95 -6.25 3.59
C HIS A 11 0.88 -6.82 4.53
N PHE A 12 1.14 -7.99 5.12
CA PHE A 12 0.19 -8.68 6.01
C PHE A 12 0.37 -8.27 7.47
N LEU A 13 1.56 -7.84 7.87
CA LEU A 13 1.93 -7.62 9.28
C LEU A 13 0.96 -6.68 10.03
N PRO A 14 0.58 -5.49 9.52
CA PRO A 14 -0.36 -4.62 10.23
C PRO A 14 -1.72 -5.28 10.45
N SER A 15 -2.25 -5.94 9.43
CA SER A 15 -3.56 -6.62 9.50
C SER A 15 -3.52 -7.85 10.41
N LEU A 16 -2.41 -8.59 10.43
CA LEU A 16 -2.21 -9.72 11.35
C LEU A 16 -2.15 -9.24 12.80
N ILE A 17 -1.44 -8.15 13.10
CA ILE A 17 -1.38 -7.58 14.44
C ILE A 17 -2.80 -7.18 14.90
N LEU A 18 -3.56 -6.50 14.04
CA LEU A 18 -4.94 -6.13 14.35
C LEU A 18 -5.83 -7.36 14.55
N LEU A 19 -5.74 -8.39 13.69
CA LEU A 19 -6.49 -9.63 13.86
C LEU A 19 -6.17 -10.30 15.19
N LEU A 20 -4.90 -10.49 15.50
CA LEU A 20 -4.47 -11.14 16.74
C LEU A 20 -4.88 -10.35 17.98
N SER A 21 -4.82 -9.01 17.95
CA SER A 21 -5.30 -8.17 19.05
C SER A 21 -6.83 -8.28 19.22
N GLY A 22 -7.59 -8.35 18.14
CA GLY A 22 -9.02 -8.58 18.18
C GLY A 22 -9.39 -9.96 18.72
N LEU A 23 -8.68 -11.01 18.28
CA LEU A 23 -8.83 -12.35 18.81
C LEU A 23 -8.57 -12.41 20.32
N ALA A 24 -7.48 -11.81 20.77
CA ALA A 24 -7.14 -11.74 22.20
C ALA A 24 -8.23 -11.00 22.99
N ALA A 25 -8.68 -9.84 22.49
CA ALA A 25 -9.73 -9.05 23.13
C ALA A 25 -11.08 -9.76 23.24
N ALA A 26 -11.44 -10.56 22.22
CA ALA A 26 -12.70 -11.31 22.21
C ALA A 26 -12.80 -12.38 23.33
N TYR A 27 -11.68 -12.85 23.87
CA TYR A 27 -11.64 -13.81 24.97
C TYR A 27 -11.56 -13.17 26.37
N VAL A 28 -11.46 -11.86 26.46
CA VAL A 28 -11.47 -11.16 27.76
C VAL A 28 -12.90 -11.17 28.31
N ARG A 29 -13.08 -11.79 29.49
CA ARG A 29 -14.40 -11.95 30.12
C ARG A 29 -14.77 -10.81 31.04
N ASP A 30 -13.78 -10.29 31.80
CA ASP A 30 -14.00 -9.27 32.83
C ASP A 30 -13.51 -7.91 32.31
N LEU A 31 -14.38 -7.25 31.54
CA LEU A 31 -14.14 -5.91 31.04
C LEU A 31 -14.72 -4.86 31.99
N SER A 32 -13.97 -3.80 32.25
CA SER A 32 -14.54 -2.65 32.97
C SER A 32 -15.67 -1.99 32.16
N VAL A 33 -16.57 -1.28 32.85
CA VAL A 33 -17.68 -0.54 32.22
C VAL A 33 -17.19 0.40 31.10
N PHE A 34 -16.02 0.97 31.28
CA PHE A 34 -15.41 1.83 30.25
C PHE A 34 -15.15 1.08 28.93
N PHE A 35 -14.53 -0.10 29.01
CA PHE A 35 -14.23 -0.89 27.81
C PHE A 35 -15.49 -1.47 27.17
N THR A 36 -16.49 -1.87 27.94
CA THR A 36 -17.76 -2.33 27.38
C THR A 36 -18.47 -1.23 26.60
N SER A 37 -18.54 -0.02 27.16
CA SER A 37 -19.12 1.15 26.48
C SER A 37 -18.32 1.53 25.24
N LEU A 38 -16.98 1.46 25.31
CA LEU A 38 -16.11 1.74 24.18
C LEU A 38 -16.36 0.74 23.03
N PHE A 39 -16.42 -0.56 23.32
CA PHE A 39 -16.62 -1.58 22.28
C PHE A 39 -17.99 -1.47 21.60
N ASN A 40 -19.02 -1.05 22.30
CA ASN A 40 -20.35 -0.81 21.70
C ASN A 40 -20.35 0.36 20.70
N VAL A 41 -19.59 1.41 20.96
CA VAL A 41 -19.52 2.58 20.07
C VAL A 41 -18.47 2.42 18.96
N LEU A 42 -17.46 1.55 19.17
CA LEU A 42 -16.29 1.43 18.31
C LEU A 42 -16.61 1.14 16.84
N PRO A 43 -17.52 0.22 16.46
CA PRO A 43 -17.84 -0.05 15.06
C PRO A 43 -18.37 1.20 14.34
N THR A 44 -19.27 1.95 14.99
CA THR A 44 -19.83 3.19 14.44
C THR A 44 -18.75 4.27 14.30
N LEU A 45 -17.90 4.43 15.31
CA LEU A 45 -16.81 5.40 15.28
C LEU A 45 -15.82 5.09 14.15
N VAL A 46 -15.44 3.81 14.01
CA VAL A 46 -14.50 3.38 12.96
C VAL A 46 -15.10 3.56 11.57
N LEU A 47 -16.40 3.27 11.38
CA LEU A 47 -17.06 3.53 10.11
C LEU A 47 -17.08 5.03 9.79
N LEU A 48 -17.46 5.89 10.74
CA LEU A 48 -17.53 7.33 10.50
C LEU A 48 -16.16 7.92 10.17
N LEU A 49 -15.14 7.63 10.96
CA LEU A 49 -13.79 8.17 10.74
C LEU A 49 -13.12 7.54 9.52
N GLY A 50 -13.13 6.21 9.41
CA GLY A 50 -12.54 5.48 8.29
C GLY A 50 -13.30 5.73 6.99
N GLY A 51 -14.62 5.80 7.04
CA GLY A 51 -15.47 6.12 5.90
C GLY A 51 -15.26 7.55 5.40
N ALA A 52 -15.19 8.53 6.30
CA ALA A 52 -14.84 9.90 5.95
C ALA A 52 -13.44 9.98 5.30
N TYR A 53 -12.49 9.24 5.86
CA TYR A 53 -11.15 9.12 5.29
C TYR A 53 -11.17 8.53 3.87
N CYS A 54 -11.88 7.42 3.68
CA CYS A 54 -12.04 6.81 2.34
C CYS A 54 -12.71 7.78 1.35
N ALA A 55 -13.71 8.55 1.78
CA ALA A 55 -14.39 9.55 0.96
C ALA A 55 -13.44 10.68 0.53
N VAL A 56 -12.64 11.23 1.46
CA VAL A 56 -11.64 12.29 1.17
C VAL A 56 -10.62 11.82 0.14
N TYR A 57 -10.13 10.57 0.26
CA TYR A 57 -9.16 9.99 -0.67
C TYR A 57 -9.80 9.34 -1.91
N ARG A 58 -11.11 9.50 -2.10
CA ARG A 58 -11.91 8.95 -3.24
C ARG A 58 -11.79 7.42 -3.35
N ARG A 59 -11.65 6.73 -2.21
CA ARG A 59 -11.55 5.27 -2.12
C ARG A 59 -12.93 4.65 -1.89
N GLN A 60 -13.75 4.62 -2.95
CA GLN A 60 -15.13 4.15 -2.86
C GLN A 60 -15.25 2.66 -2.57
N ARG A 61 -14.40 1.85 -3.19
CA ARG A 61 -14.36 0.41 -2.98
C ARG A 61 -14.24 0.07 -1.50
N GLU A 62 -13.29 0.71 -0.83
CA GLU A 62 -12.98 0.50 0.59
C GLU A 62 -14.10 1.03 1.50
N LEU A 63 -14.72 2.14 1.13
CA LEU A 63 -15.90 2.66 1.81
C LEU A 63 -17.04 1.63 1.79
N PHE A 64 -17.36 1.06 0.62
CA PHE A 64 -18.44 0.07 0.51
C PHE A 64 -18.10 -1.26 1.20
N LEU A 65 -16.83 -1.65 1.27
CA LEU A 65 -16.40 -2.79 2.10
C LEU A 65 -16.69 -2.52 3.59
N MET A 66 -16.33 -1.33 4.10
CA MET A 66 -16.61 -0.95 5.49
C MET A 66 -18.11 -0.86 5.77
N VAL A 67 -18.88 -0.27 4.85
CA VAL A 67 -20.35 -0.18 4.96
C VAL A 67 -20.97 -1.58 4.99
N THR A 68 -20.51 -2.50 4.16
CA THR A 68 -21.02 -3.90 4.15
C THR A 68 -20.76 -4.61 5.48
N VAL A 69 -19.55 -4.46 6.04
CA VAL A 69 -19.20 -5.01 7.36
C VAL A 69 -20.06 -4.38 8.46
N TYR A 70 -20.26 -3.06 8.39
CA TYR A 70 -21.07 -2.35 9.38
C TYR A 70 -22.57 -2.72 9.32
N ILE A 71 -23.13 -2.91 8.13
CA ILE A 71 -24.52 -3.39 7.99
C ILE A 71 -24.68 -4.78 8.61
N ALA A 72 -23.73 -5.69 8.36
CA ALA A 72 -23.74 -7.00 8.99
C ALA A 72 -23.61 -6.90 10.52
N TYR A 73 -22.73 -6.02 11.02
CA TYR A 73 -22.64 -5.68 12.45
C TYR A 73 -24.00 -5.23 12.99
N PHE A 74 -24.60 -4.21 12.39
CA PHE A 74 -25.87 -3.64 12.87
C PHE A 74 -27.00 -4.66 12.90
N LEU A 75 -27.14 -5.47 11.85
CA LEU A 75 -28.16 -6.52 11.79
C LEU A 75 -27.98 -7.60 12.87
N LEU A 76 -26.75 -8.01 13.15
CA LEU A 76 -26.46 -9.03 14.15
C LEU A 76 -26.44 -8.46 15.57
N ASP A 77 -26.05 -7.22 15.77
CA ASP A 77 -26.01 -6.56 17.08
C ASP A 77 -27.42 -6.42 17.68
N THR A 78 -28.39 -6.04 16.87
CA THR A 78 -29.82 -6.01 17.29
C THR A 78 -30.33 -7.38 17.76
N GLN A 79 -29.82 -8.48 17.20
CA GLN A 79 -30.18 -9.85 17.59
C GLN A 79 -29.46 -10.28 18.88
N THR A 80 -28.17 -9.91 19.01
CA THR A 80 -27.38 -10.22 20.22
C THR A 80 -27.87 -9.43 21.43
N ASP A 81 -28.27 -8.18 21.26
CA ASP A 81 -28.84 -7.36 22.33
C ASP A 81 -30.19 -7.92 22.81
N PHE A 82 -31.07 -8.30 21.86
CA PHE A 82 -32.33 -8.94 22.23
C PHE A 82 -32.11 -10.26 23.00
N TYR A 83 -31.14 -11.08 22.60
CA TYR A 83 -30.77 -12.30 23.30
C TYR A 83 -30.25 -12.03 24.71
N ARG A 84 -29.42 -10.99 24.85
CA ARG A 84 -28.84 -10.60 26.14
C ARG A 84 -29.90 -10.12 27.12
N ASP A 85 -30.87 -9.35 26.63
CA ASP A 85 -31.93 -8.78 27.48
C ASP A 85 -33.03 -9.78 27.85
N ASN A 86 -33.34 -10.71 26.95
CA ASN A 86 -34.50 -11.61 27.12
C ASN A 86 -34.13 -13.06 27.39
N GLY A 87 -32.86 -13.47 27.24
CA GLY A 87 -32.40 -14.86 27.34
C GLY A 87 -32.96 -15.78 26.25
N ARG A 88 -33.61 -15.23 25.23
CA ARG A 88 -34.19 -15.95 24.10
C ARG A 88 -33.72 -15.34 22.78
N VAL A 89 -33.60 -16.19 21.77
CA VAL A 89 -33.35 -15.75 20.40
C VAL A 89 -34.67 -15.31 19.76
N ARG A 90 -34.68 -14.21 19.01
CA ARG A 90 -35.87 -13.80 18.24
C ARG A 90 -36.17 -14.86 17.17
N GLU A 91 -37.41 -14.97 16.77
CA GLU A 91 -37.85 -15.95 15.74
C GLU A 91 -37.17 -15.69 14.38
N ASP A 92 -36.95 -14.40 14.04
CA ASP A 92 -36.28 -13.97 12.83
C ASP A 92 -34.75 -14.05 12.89
N ALA A 93 -34.15 -14.15 14.08
CA ALA A 93 -32.71 -14.10 14.29
C ALA A 93 -31.92 -15.16 13.49
N ALA A 94 -32.48 -16.39 13.39
CA ALA A 94 -31.83 -17.45 12.64
C ALA A 94 -31.80 -17.15 11.14
N VAL A 95 -32.88 -16.59 10.58
CA VAL A 95 -32.96 -16.20 9.17
C VAL A 95 -31.96 -15.08 8.89
N ILE A 96 -31.96 -14.03 9.72
CA ILE A 96 -31.01 -12.88 9.58
C ILE A 96 -29.58 -13.36 9.68
N PHE A 97 -29.27 -14.23 10.67
CA PHE A 97 -27.89 -14.76 10.82
C PHE A 97 -27.46 -15.55 9.58
N HIS A 98 -28.31 -16.43 9.07
CA HIS A 98 -27.98 -17.24 7.89
C HIS A 98 -27.85 -16.39 6.61
N LEU A 99 -28.70 -15.37 6.46
CA LEU A 99 -28.58 -14.40 5.37
C LEU A 99 -27.25 -13.63 5.46
N VAL A 100 -26.87 -13.16 6.64
CA VAL A 100 -25.58 -12.47 6.84
C VAL A 100 -24.41 -13.42 6.53
N CYS A 101 -24.48 -14.70 6.92
CA CYS A 101 -23.43 -15.68 6.59
C CYS A 101 -23.20 -15.87 5.09
N LEU A 102 -24.19 -15.59 4.24
CA LEU A 102 -24.06 -15.63 2.78
C LEU A 102 -23.77 -14.26 2.17
N LEU A 103 -24.56 -13.26 2.54
CA LEU A 103 -24.51 -11.95 1.90
C LEU A 103 -23.24 -11.16 2.25
N LEU A 104 -22.75 -11.27 3.49
CA LEU A 104 -21.55 -10.58 3.91
C LEU A 104 -20.30 -10.99 3.09
N PRO A 105 -19.92 -12.29 3.00
CA PRO A 105 -18.79 -12.69 2.17
C PRO A 105 -19.01 -12.42 0.68
N ALA A 106 -20.26 -12.61 0.17
CA ALA A 106 -20.57 -12.33 -1.23
C ALA A 106 -20.38 -10.86 -1.60
N LEU A 107 -20.96 -9.94 -0.83
CA LEU A 107 -20.80 -8.49 -1.05
C LEU A 107 -19.38 -8.03 -0.78
N PHE A 108 -18.70 -8.60 0.23
CA PHE A 108 -17.29 -8.29 0.50
C PHE A 108 -16.40 -8.68 -0.69
N GLY A 109 -16.58 -9.88 -1.24
CA GLY A 109 -15.86 -10.33 -2.43
C GLY A 109 -16.22 -9.51 -3.68
N LEU A 110 -17.49 -9.19 -3.88
CA LEU A 110 -17.96 -8.36 -4.98
C LEU A 110 -17.32 -6.98 -4.96
N TYR A 111 -17.41 -6.26 -3.83
CA TYR A 111 -16.82 -4.92 -3.72
C TYR A 111 -15.29 -4.95 -3.76
N ALA A 112 -14.65 -5.95 -3.20
CA ALA A 112 -13.20 -6.11 -3.30
C ALA A 112 -12.73 -6.29 -4.76
N ALA A 113 -13.50 -7.01 -5.60
CA ALA A 113 -13.20 -7.24 -7.00
C ALA A 113 -13.64 -6.09 -7.93
N TRP A 114 -14.56 -5.26 -7.47
CA TRP A 114 -15.11 -4.17 -8.28
C TRP A 114 -14.12 -3.04 -8.44
N GLN A 115 -13.55 -2.89 -9.64
CA GLN A 115 -12.60 -1.84 -9.96
C GLN A 115 -13.24 -0.45 -9.85
N GLU A 116 -12.48 0.52 -9.33
CA GLU A 116 -12.90 1.92 -9.29
C GLU A 116 -12.96 2.50 -10.71
N ARG A 117 -14.02 3.26 -10.99
CA ARG A 117 -14.22 3.92 -12.27
C ARG A 117 -13.89 5.40 -12.16
N THR A 118 -13.58 6.02 -13.30
CA THR A 118 -13.25 7.45 -13.37
C THR A 118 -14.43 8.37 -13.02
N HIS A 119 -15.67 7.92 -13.28
CA HIS A 119 -16.89 8.66 -12.96
C HIS A 119 -17.38 8.35 -11.54
N LEU A 120 -16.90 9.10 -10.58
CA LEU A 120 -17.11 8.91 -9.15
C LEU A 120 -18.58 8.74 -8.75
N ALA A 121 -19.45 9.67 -9.19
CA ALA A 121 -20.88 9.67 -8.83
C ALA A 121 -21.63 8.45 -9.39
N GLN A 122 -21.34 8.05 -10.63
CA GLN A 122 -21.97 6.89 -11.26
C GLN A 122 -21.52 5.59 -10.59
N ASP A 123 -20.25 5.48 -10.22
CA ASP A 123 -19.70 4.30 -9.54
C ASP A 123 -20.28 4.17 -8.13
N MET A 124 -20.41 5.28 -7.39
CA MET A 124 -21.09 5.31 -6.08
C MET A 124 -22.55 4.87 -6.20
N LEU A 125 -23.27 5.45 -7.15
CA LEU A 125 -24.69 5.13 -7.35
C LEU A 125 -24.88 3.65 -7.71
N ALA A 126 -24.04 3.10 -8.58
CA ALA A 126 -24.09 1.68 -8.95
C ALA A 126 -23.84 0.76 -7.75
N ARG A 127 -22.82 1.06 -6.93
CA ARG A 127 -22.51 0.29 -5.71
C ARG A 127 -23.64 0.37 -4.69
N PHE A 128 -24.17 1.57 -4.48
CA PHE A 128 -25.32 1.79 -3.60
C PHE A 128 -26.56 1.04 -4.10
N ALA A 129 -26.85 1.11 -5.41
CA ALA A 129 -27.98 0.42 -6.00
C ALA A 129 -27.90 -1.11 -5.80
N VAL A 130 -26.70 -1.70 -5.96
CA VAL A 130 -26.50 -3.14 -5.70
C VAL A 130 -26.74 -3.45 -4.23
N LEU A 131 -26.16 -2.68 -3.31
CA LEU A 131 -26.32 -2.90 -1.87
C LEU A 131 -27.80 -2.79 -1.46
N PHE A 132 -28.48 -1.76 -1.96
CA PHE A 132 -29.91 -1.53 -1.71
C PHE A 132 -30.78 -2.64 -2.29
N ALA A 133 -30.55 -3.04 -3.54
CA ALA A 133 -31.30 -4.12 -4.18
C ALA A 133 -31.15 -5.44 -3.45
N VAL A 134 -29.91 -5.83 -3.11
CA VAL A 134 -29.65 -7.07 -2.35
C VAL A 134 -30.29 -7.01 -0.97
N GLY A 135 -30.16 -5.88 -0.26
CA GLY A 135 -30.79 -5.70 1.06
C GLY A 135 -32.32 -5.73 0.99
N SER A 136 -32.92 -5.06 -0.01
CA SER A 136 -34.38 -5.05 -0.21
C SER A 136 -34.94 -6.45 -0.55
N VAL A 137 -34.24 -7.20 -1.41
CA VAL A 137 -34.64 -8.57 -1.75
C VAL A 137 -34.50 -9.47 -0.53
N ALA A 138 -33.40 -9.37 0.22
CA ALA A 138 -33.20 -10.16 1.44
C ALA A 138 -34.30 -9.91 2.48
N LEU A 139 -34.62 -8.63 2.71
CA LEU A 139 -35.66 -8.21 3.63
C LEU A 139 -37.07 -8.68 3.16
N ALA A 140 -37.39 -8.56 1.88
CA ALA A 140 -38.64 -9.00 1.31
C ALA A 140 -38.81 -10.53 1.45
N LEU A 141 -37.78 -11.32 1.22
CA LEU A 141 -37.77 -12.76 1.38
C LEU A 141 -37.94 -13.17 2.85
N GLU A 142 -37.27 -12.49 3.77
CA GLU A 142 -37.38 -12.73 5.20
C GLU A 142 -38.79 -12.43 5.70
N GLN A 143 -39.39 -11.31 5.28
CA GLN A 143 -40.75 -10.93 5.70
C GLN A 143 -41.86 -11.80 5.07
N SER A 144 -41.69 -12.18 3.79
CA SER A 144 -42.75 -12.90 3.06
C SER A 144 -42.72 -14.41 3.24
N PHE A 145 -41.53 -15.00 3.44
CA PHE A 145 -41.33 -16.45 3.44
C PHE A 145 -40.30 -16.91 4.49
N PRO A 146 -40.38 -16.49 5.76
CA PRO A 146 -39.35 -16.76 6.77
C PRO A 146 -39.08 -18.26 6.98
N GLU A 147 -40.12 -19.07 7.13
CA GLU A 147 -39.97 -20.51 7.38
C GLU A 147 -39.41 -21.27 6.16
N ALA A 148 -39.90 -20.95 4.96
CA ALA A 148 -39.41 -21.57 3.73
C ALA A 148 -37.94 -21.17 3.45
N LEU A 149 -37.60 -19.90 3.70
CA LEU A 149 -36.26 -19.40 3.56
C LEU A 149 -35.33 -20.07 4.59
N LEU A 150 -35.71 -20.16 5.84
CA LEU A 150 -34.93 -20.83 6.88
C LEU A 150 -34.73 -22.32 6.53
N GLY A 151 -35.78 -23.01 6.12
CA GLY A 151 -35.70 -24.42 5.70
C GLY A 151 -34.73 -24.62 4.55
N TRP A 152 -34.76 -23.71 3.53
CA TRP A 152 -33.87 -23.76 2.40
C TRP A 152 -32.41 -23.42 2.78
N LEU A 153 -32.20 -22.44 3.64
CA LEU A 153 -30.86 -22.04 4.09
C LEU A 153 -30.20 -23.09 4.98
N ALA A 154 -30.96 -23.69 5.90
CA ALA A 154 -30.48 -24.68 6.86
C ALA A 154 -30.43 -26.11 6.30
N GLU A 155 -30.91 -26.34 5.08
CA GLU A 155 -30.92 -27.65 4.44
C GLU A 155 -29.53 -28.28 4.34
N ILE A 156 -29.40 -29.55 4.76
CA ILE A 156 -28.15 -30.29 4.66
C ILE A 156 -28.05 -30.90 3.24
N ARG A 157 -27.32 -30.19 2.37
CA ARG A 157 -27.15 -30.57 0.95
C ARG A 157 -26.09 -31.64 0.73
N TRP A 158 -25.09 -31.66 1.59
CA TRP A 158 -23.99 -32.62 1.54
C TRP A 158 -23.85 -33.38 2.86
N PRO A 159 -24.65 -34.45 3.07
CA PRO A 159 -24.64 -35.21 4.32
C PRO A 159 -23.26 -35.79 4.68
N SER A 160 -22.49 -36.21 3.67
CA SER A 160 -21.14 -36.76 3.85
C SER A 160 -20.13 -35.78 4.42
N LEU A 161 -20.35 -34.49 4.23
CA LEU A 161 -19.50 -33.42 4.76
C LEU A 161 -20.04 -32.82 6.05
N HIS A 162 -21.28 -33.15 6.42
CA HIS A 162 -21.91 -32.62 7.63
C HIS A 162 -21.28 -33.22 8.89
N GLY A 163 -20.91 -32.36 9.84
CA GLY A 163 -20.29 -32.77 11.10
C GLY A 163 -20.33 -31.69 12.16
N GLN A 164 -19.99 -32.06 13.40
CA GLN A 164 -19.96 -31.14 14.56
C GLN A 164 -18.99 -29.97 14.41
N TRP A 165 -18.08 -30.04 13.46
CA TRP A 165 -17.14 -28.95 13.14
C TRP A 165 -17.82 -27.79 12.38
N MET A 166 -18.97 -28.02 11.78
CA MET A 166 -19.72 -27.02 11.02
C MET A 166 -20.58 -26.18 11.97
N SER A 167 -20.24 -24.92 12.09
CA SER A 167 -20.96 -23.95 12.92
C SER A 167 -21.69 -22.88 12.09
N LEU A 168 -21.58 -22.95 10.79
CA LEU A 168 -22.33 -22.14 9.82
C LEU A 168 -23.15 -23.05 8.91
N ILE A 169 -24.09 -22.48 8.15
CA ILE A 169 -24.80 -23.21 7.08
C ILE A 169 -23.83 -23.71 6.01
N GLN A 170 -24.16 -24.89 5.45
CA GLN A 170 -23.24 -25.54 4.49
C GLN A 170 -22.87 -24.67 3.30
N LEU A 171 -23.80 -23.85 2.80
CA LEU A 171 -23.55 -22.96 1.67
C LEU A 171 -22.53 -21.86 1.97
N ALA A 172 -22.33 -21.48 3.22
CA ALA A 172 -21.36 -20.46 3.60
C ALA A 172 -19.92 -20.90 3.34
N TYR A 173 -19.58 -22.18 3.59
CA TYR A 173 -18.22 -22.68 3.45
C TYR A 173 -17.66 -22.57 2.02
N PRO A 174 -18.32 -23.11 0.97
CA PRO A 174 -17.83 -22.96 -0.40
C PRO A 174 -17.81 -21.51 -0.86
N LEU A 175 -18.74 -20.67 -0.38
CA LEU A 175 -18.76 -19.26 -0.69
C LEU A 175 -17.56 -18.51 -0.08
N PHE A 176 -17.29 -18.71 1.21
CA PHE A 176 -16.09 -18.14 1.85
C PHE A 176 -14.81 -18.61 1.16
N PHE A 177 -14.74 -19.89 0.79
CA PHE A 177 -13.59 -20.43 0.09
C PHE A 177 -13.41 -19.82 -1.31
N ALA A 178 -14.49 -19.66 -2.07
CA ALA A 178 -14.45 -19.00 -3.38
C ALA A 178 -14.00 -17.53 -3.28
N VAL A 179 -14.54 -16.78 -2.33
CA VAL A 179 -14.14 -15.39 -2.07
C VAL A 179 -12.70 -15.32 -1.59
N PHE A 180 -12.27 -16.24 -0.72
CA PHE A 180 -10.87 -16.31 -0.28
C PHE A 180 -9.92 -16.52 -1.46
N ILE A 181 -10.21 -17.46 -2.35
CA ILE A 181 -9.42 -17.68 -3.57
C ILE A 181 -9.40 -16.41 -4.44
N LEU A 182 -10.56 -15.76 -4.63
CA LEU A 182 -10.66 -14.52 -5.40
C LEU A 182 -9.72 -13.45 -4.83
N LEU A 183 -9.74 -13.21 -3.52
CA LEU A 183 -8.90 -12.21 -2.86
C LEU A 183 -7.40 -12.57 -2.91
N VAL A 184 -7.06 -13.85 -2.74
CA VAL A 184 -5.67 -14.32 -2.88
C VAL A 184 -5.18 -14.14 -4.30
N VAL A 185 -5.96 -14.48 -5.32
CA VAL A 185 -5.63 -14.27 -6.73
C VAL A 185 -5.44 -12.77 -7.01
N GLN A 186 -6.29 -11.92 -6.46
CA GLN A 186 -6.16 -10.46 -6.58
C GLN A 186 -4.86 -9.96 -5.95
N TYR A 187 -4.53 -10.42 -4.73
CA TYR A 187 -3.26 -10.11 -4.08
C TYR A 187 -2.05 -10.58 -4.89
N LEU A 188 -2.09 -11.79 -5.45
CA LEU A 188 -0.97 -12.32 -6.26
C LEU A 188 -0.79 -11.59 -7.61
N ARG A 189 -1.88 -11.02 -8.15
CA ARG A 189 -1.82 -10.17 -9.35
C ARG A 189 -1.23 -8.79 -9.03
N GLU A 190 -1.68 -8.20 -7.94
CA GLU A 190 -1.24 -6.88 -7.47
C GLU A 190 -0.95 -6.92 -5.97
N PRO A 191 0.28 -7.29 -5.56
CA PRO A 191 0.67 -7.33 -4.15
C PRO A 191 0.66 -5.94 -3.52
N ARG A 192 -0.44 -5.62 -2.82
CA ARG A 192 -0.65 -4.37 -2.09
C ARG A 192 -1.09 -4.63 -0.66
N PRO A 193 -0.76 -3.75 0.31
CA PRO A 193 -1.24 -3.87 1.69
C PRO A 193 -2.76 -3.96 1.81
N LEU A 194 -3.50 -3.26 0.94
CA LEU A 194 -4.94 -3.28 0.92
C LEU A 194 -5.53 -4.67 0.58
N HIS A 195 -4.98 -5.34 -0.45
CA HIS A 195 -5.43 -6.69 -0.79
C HIS A 195 -5.07 -7.71 0.30
N ALA A 196 -3.93 -7.52 0.99
CA ALA A 196 -3.58 -8.31 2.16
C ALA A 196 -4.57 -8.09 3.32
N ALA A 197 -4.98 -6.85 3.58
CA ALA A 197 -5.98 -6.51 4.58
C ALA A 197 -7.35 -7.14 4.27
N GLN A 198 -7.76 -7.20 3.00
CA GLN A 198 -9.00 -7.86 2.59
C GLN A 198 -8.96 -9.37 2.84
N VAL A 199 -7.85 -10.04 2.53
CA VAL A 199 -7.67 -11.49 2.81
C VAL A 199 -7.76 -11.76 4.31
N ILE A 200 -7.01 -11.02 5.13
CA ILE A 200 -7.01 -11.17 6.59
C ILE A 200 -8.38 -10.79 7.18
N GLY A 201 -9.02 -9.74 6.66
CA GLY A 201 -10.35 -9.31 7.06
C GLY A 201 -11.40 -10.40 6.83
N LEU A 202 -11.37 -11.07 5.68
CA LEU A 202 -12.28 -12.20 5.39
C LEU A 202 -12.08 -13.37 6.37
N ILE A 203 -10.83 -13.68 6.72
CA ILE A 203 -10.52 -14.71 7.74
C ILE A 203 -11.10 -14.29 9.10
N GLY A 204 -10.97 -13.02 9.48
CA GLY A 204 -11.56 -12.47 10.69
C GLY A 204 -13.10 -12.59 10.71
N ILE A 205 -13.76 -12.26 9.61
CA ILE A 205 -15.22 -12.43 9.45
C ILE A 205 -15.62 -13.89 9.59
N PHE A 206 -14.93 -14.81 8.91
CA PHE A 206 -15.22 -16.24 8.99
C PHE A 206 -15.09 -16.78 10.41
N TRP A 207 -14.07 -16.35 11.15
CA TRP A 207 -13.86 -16.74 12.55
C TRP A 207 -14.91 -16.14 13.49
N MET A 208 -15.35 -14.91 13.24
CA MET A 208 -16.29 -14.15 14.06
C MET A 208 -17.70 -14.77 14.04
N LEU A 209 -18.25 -15.06 12.86
CA LEU A 209 -19.65 -15.44 12.69
C LEU A 209 -20.11 -16.55 13.63
N PRO A 210 -19.42 -17.70 13.74
CA PRO A 210 -19.88 -18.77 14.65
C PRO A 210 -19.79 -18.40 16.14
N LYS A 211 -19.09 -17.34 16.49
CA LYS A 211 -18.84 -16.93 17.88
C LYS A 211 -19.65 -15.73 18.32
N THR A 212 -20.41 -15.12 17.41
CA THR A 212 -21.18 -13.91 17.66
C THR A 212 -22.11 -14.02 18.87
N PHE A 213 -22.77 -15.20 19.06
CA PHE A 213 -23.66 -15.42 20.19
C PHE A 213 -22.99 -16.13 21.39
N ILE A 214 -21.73 -16.55 21.25
CA ILE A 214 -21.03 -17.34 22.28
C ILE A 214 -20.09 -16.46 23.10
N LEU A 215 -19.35 -15.56 22.44
CA LEU A 215 -18.37 -14.70 23.08
C LEU A 215 -18.88 -13.26 23.10
N PRO A 216 -18.92 -12.61 24.27
CA PRO A 216 -19.34 -11.21 24.38
C PRO A 216 -18.42 -10.32 23.57
N PHE A 217 -18.98 -9.25 22.99
CA PHE A 217 -18.25 -8.23 22.20
C PHE A 217 -17.46 -8.72 20.99
N THR A 218 -17.52 -10.03 20.64
CA THR A 218 -16.82 -10.57 19.46
C THR A 218 -17.24 -9.86 18.19
N LEU A 219 -18.54 -9.61 18.02
CA LEU A 219 -19.09 -8.90 16.88
C LEU A 219 -18.55 -7.47 16.79
N ASN A 220 -18.64 -6.70 17.89
CA ASN A 220 -18.20 -5.31 17.97
C ASN A 220 -16.69 -5.19 17.70
N ILE A 221 -15.89 -6.03 18.35
CA ILE A 221 -14.43 -6.02 18.23
C ILE A 221 -14.01 -6.41 16.81
N MET A 222 -14.49 -7.54 16.29
CA MET A 222 -14.01 -8.06 15.00
C MET A 222 -14.49 -7.22 13.82
N CYS A 223 -15.73 -6.72 13.82
CA CYS A 223 -16.17 -5.77 12.79
C CYS A 223 -15.34 -4.49 12.81
N SER A 224 -15.07 -3.94 13.99
CA SER A 224 -14.17 -2.78 14.12
C SER A 224 -12.76 -3.07 13.60
N GLN A 225 -12.19 -4.24 13.94
CA GLN A 225 -10.84 -4.61 13.48
C GLN A 225 -10.77 -4.77 11.97
N VAL A 226 -11.75 -5.41 11.34
CA VAL A 226 -11.80 -5.54 9.87
C VAL A 226 -11.87 -4.16 9.20
N MET A 227 -12.72 -3.27 9.69
CA MET A 227 -12.81 -1.90 9.17
C MET A 227 -11.52 -1.10 9.42
N LEU A 228 -10.88 -1.26 10.59
CA LEU A 228 -9.57 -0.64 10.90
C LEU A 228 -8.46 -1.18 9.99
N MET A 229 -8.43 -2.48 9.66
CA MET A 229 -7.47 -3.05 8.71
C MET A 229 -7.59 -2.37 7.34
N ILE A 230 -8.82 -2.16 6.86
CA ILE A 230 -9.09 -1.49 5.59
C ILE A 230 -8.63 -0.03 5.68
N ALA A 231 -9.01 0.71 6.72
CA ALA A 231 -8.64 2.12 6.91
C ALA A 231 -7.12 2.29 7.03
N ALA A 232 -6.44 1.42 7.79
CA ALA A 232 -4.99 1.44 7.94
C ALA A 232 -4.27 1.14 6.61
N ALA A 233 -4.78 0.19 5.81
CA ALA A 233 -4.23 -0.10 4.50
C ALA A 233 -4.39 1.07 3.52
N VAL A 234 -5.56 1.72 3.51
CA VAL A 234 -5.80 2.95 2.72
C VAL A 234 -4.85 4.06 3.15
N SER A 235 -4.68 4.26 4.47
CA SER A 235 -3.75 5.25 5.03
C SER A 235 -2.31 4.98 4.60
N HIS A 236 -1.89 3.72 4.64
CA HIS A 236 -0.57 3.31 4.20
C HIS A 236 -0.34 3.57 2.70
N GLU A 237 -1.31 3.23 1.85
CA GLU A 237 -1.23 3.50 0.40
C GLU A 237 -1.21 5.01 0.11
N ALA A 238 -2.07 5.80 0.78
CA ALA A 238 -2.08 7.25 0.64
C ALA A 238 -0.74 7.88 1.05
N TYR A 239 -0.15 7.41 2.16
CA TYR A 239 1.19 7.82 2.58
C TYR A 239 2.25 7.48 1.53
N GLN A 240 2.24 6.24 1.00
CA GLN A 240 3.19 5.83 -0.02
C GLN A 240 3.09 6.71 -1.28
N MET A 241 1.87 6.98 -1.77
CA MET A 241 1.65 7.86 -2.92
C MET A 241 2.09 9.30 -2.65
N ALA A 242 1.92 9.81 -1.43
CA ALA A 242 2.30 11.17 -1.08
C ALA A 242 3.82 11.37 -0.94
N PHE A 243 4.54 10.34 -0.48
CA PHE A 243 5.93 10.45 -0.04
C PHE A 243 6.94 9.66 -0.88
N ARG A 244 6.49 8.79 -1.80
CA ARG A 244 7.39 8.06 -2.71
C ARG A 244 7.21 8.51 -4.15
N ASP A 245 8.31 8.50 -4.87
CA ASP A 245 8.32 8.70 -6.30
C ASP A 245 7.91 7.41 -7.04
N GLU A 246 6.92 7.50 -7.90
CA GLU A 246 6.34 6.32 -8.59
C GLU A 246 7.31 5.66 -9.55
N LEU A 247 8.17 6.44 -10.20
CA LEU A 247 9.12 5.91 -11.18
C LEU A 247 10.28 5.17 -10.52
N THR A 248 10.87 5.77 -9.49
CA THR A 248 12.13 5.31 -8.91
C THR A 248 11.95 4.51 -7.62
N GLY A 249 10.80 4.66 -6.96
CA GLY A 249 10.52 4.07 -5.65
C GLY A 249 11.29 4.71 -4.49
N LEU A 250 12.14 5.71 -4.73
CA LEU A 250 12.79 6.50 -3.69
C LEU A 250 11.76 7.37 -2.96
N PRO A 251 12.04 7.77 -1.72
CA PRO A 251 11.31 8.88 -1.11
C PRO A 251 11.42 10.14 -1.99
N GLY A 252 10.28 10.80 -2.23
CA GLY A 252 10.21 11.98 -3.08
C GLY A 252 10.53 13.30 -2.34
N ARG A 253 10.39 14.43 -3.03
CA ARG A 253 10.67 15.77 -2.49
C ARG A 253 9.90 16.08 -1.20
N ARG A 254 8.65 15.62 -1.05
CA ARG A 254 7.88 15.81 0.20
C ARG A 254 8.53 15.10 1.38
N ALA A 255 9.01 13.87 1.17
CA ALA A 255 9.72 13.11 2.19
C ALA A 255 11.06 13.77 2.56
N LEU A 256 11.77 14.35 1.57
CA LEU A 256 12.97 15.13 1.82
C LEU A 256 12.67 16.35 2.71
N ASN A 257 11.64 17.13 2.37
CA ASN A 257 11.26 18.32 3.14
C ASN A 257 10.91 17.96 4.59
N GLU A 258 10.13 16.90 4.81
CA GLU A 258 9.82 16.42 6.16
C GLU A 258 11.08 15.95 6.90
N ARG A 259 12.01 15.29 6.21
CA ARG A 259 13.29 14.88 6.79
C ARG A 259 14.13 16.07 7.20
N MET A 260 14.21 17.10 6.34
CA MET A 260 14.97 18.32 6.60
C MET A 260 14.49 19.05 7.87
N GLN A 261 13.18 19.10 8.13
CA GLN A 261 12.62 19.70 9.35
C GLN A 261 13.04 18.99 10.64
N ARG A 262 13.42 17.71 10.54
CA ARG A 262 13.83 16.88 11.68
C ARG A 262 15.36 16.75 11.82
N LEU A 263 16.15 17.50 11.05
CA LEU A 263 17.61 17.47 11.13
C LEU A 263 18.09 18.24 12.36
N GLY A 264 19.10 17.67 13.02
CA GLY A 264 19.78 18.31 14.16
C GLY A 264 20.71 19.43 13.74
N ARG A 265 21.77 19.64 14.54
CA ARG A 265 22.74 20.73 14.26
C ARG A 265 23.78 20.35 13.22
N ASN A 266 24.18 19.09 13.12
CA ASN A 266 25.22 18.60 12.22
C ASN A 266 24.59 17.71 11.16
N TYR A 267 24.72 18.08 9.90
CA TYR A 267 24.27 17.30 8.76
C TYR A 267 24.88 17.82 7.47
N VAL A 268 24.86 16.95 6.47
CA VAL A 268 25.30 17.25 5.11
C VAL A 268 24.12 16.97 4.17
N ILE A 269 23.95 17.84 3.19
CA ILE A 269 23.03 17.64 2.07
C ILE A 269 23.88 17.60 0.80
N ALA A 270 23.63 16.60 -0.04
CA ALA A 270 24.20 16.53 -1.38
C ALA A 270 23.08 16.57 -2.41
N MET A 271 23.26 17.37 -3.46
CA MET A 271 22.44 17.39 -4.66
C MET A 271 23.16 16.67 -5.80
N SER A 272 22.42 15.85 -6.52
CA SER A 272 22.95 15.09 -7.66
C SER A 272 22.01 15.19 -8.85
N ASP A 273 22.59 15.17 -10.04
CA ASP A 273 21.88 15.26 -11.31
C ASP A 273 22.51 14.33 -12.34
N VAL A 274 21.69 13.74 -13.21
CA VAL A 274 22.16 12.83 -14.27
C VAL A 274 22.75 13.65 -15.42
N ASP A 275 24.02 13.44 -15.70
CA ASP A 275 24.74 14.22 -16.70
C ASP A 275 24.18 14.00 -18.11
N HIS A 276 23.91 15.10 -18.82
CA HIS A 276 23.41 15.10 -20.19
C HIS A 276 22.07 14.34 -20.40
N PHE A 277 21.23 14.22 -19.38
CA PHE A 277 20.02 13.39 -19.42
C PHE A 277 19.03 13.82 -20.51
N LYS A 278 18.87 15.12 -20.75
CA LYS A 278 18.05 15.61 -21.86
C LYS A 278 18.54 15.07 -23.22
N LYS A 279 19.85 15.19 -23.50
CA LYS A 279 20.44 14.67 -24.75
C LYS A 279 20.28 13.14 -24.84
N PHE A 280 20.40 12.44 -23.71
CA PHE A 280 20.18 11.01 -23.64
C PHE A 280 18.73 10.63 -24.03
N ASN A 281 17.74 11.35 -23.50
CA ASN A 281 16.32 11.16 -23.85
C ASN A 281 16.04 11.49 -25.31
N ASP A 282 16.62 12.55 -25.84
CA ASP A 282 16.47 12.95 -27.25
C ASP A 282 17.03 11.87 -28.19
N THR A 283 18.05 11.12 -27.75
CA THR A 283 18.70 10.07 -28.55
C THR A 283 18.02 8.69 -28.41
N HIS A 284 17.60 8.31 -27.19
CA HIS A 284 17.18 6.95 -26.85
C HIS A 284 15.68 6.83 -26.48
N GLY A 285 14.99 7.97 -26.39
CA GLY A 285 13.58 8.01 -25.98
C GLY A 285 13.37 8.03 -24.46
N HIS A 286 12.22 8.53 -24.04
CA HIS A 286 11.86 8.69 -22.63
C HIS A 286 11.76 7.36 -21.88
N ASP A 287 11.30 6.27 -22.52
CA ASP A 287 11.17 4.95 -21.88
C ASP A 287 12.54 4.41 -21.43
N VAL A 288 13.59 4.67 -22.22
CA VAL A 288 14.96 4.29 -21.87
C VAL A 288 15.50 5.21 -20.80
N GLY A 289 15.20 6.51 -20.87
CA GLY A 289 15.52 7.48 -19.81
C GLY A 289 14.91 7.08 -18.46
N ASP A 290 13.67 6.61 -18.44
CA ASP A 290 13.03 6.09 -17.23
C ASP A 290 13.77 4.88 -16.63
N GLN A 291 14.31 4.00 -17.48
CA GLN A 291 15.13 2.86 -17.02
C GLN A 291 16.44 3.36 -16.40
N VAL A 292 17.05 4.41 -16.98
CA VAL A 292 18.24 5.06 -16.42
C VAL A 292 17.94 5.65 -15.04
N LEU A 293 16.84 6.40 -14.89
CA LEU A 293 16.45 6.99 -13.60
C LEU A 293 16.20 5.91 -12.53
N ARG A 294 15.55 4.79 -12.89
CA ARG A 294 15.38 3.64 -11.97
C ARG A 294 16.72 3.03 -11.56
N LEU A 295 17.66 2.92 -12.49
CA LEU A 295 18.99 2.41 -12.21
C LEU A 295 19.74 3.33 -11.25
N VAL A 296 19.83 4.63 -11.58
CA VAL A 296 20.50 5.65 -10.76
C VAL A 296 19.91 5.65 -9.35
N ALA A 297 18.60 5.68 -9.23
CA ALA A 297 17.90 5.61 -7.95
C ALA A 297 18.24 4.32 -7.15
N SER A 298 18.27 3.16 -7.83
CA SER A 298 18.66 1.89 -7.22
C SER A 298 20.12 1.90 -6.72
N ARG A 299 21.02 2.65 -7.33
CA ARG A 299 22.41 2.80 -6.87
C ARG A 299 22.51 3.81 -5.73
N LEU A 300 21.86 4.96 -5.87
CA LEU A 300 21.79 5.97 -4.81
C LEU A 300 21.16 5.44 -3.52
N SER A 301 20.18 4.54 -3.60
CA SER A 301 19.57 3.90 -2.42
C SER A 301 20.53 3.02 -1.62
N LYS A 302 21.67 2.63 -2.23
CA LYS A 302 22.71 1.80 -1.60
C LYS A 302 23.86 2.64 -1.04
N VAL A 303 23.73 3.97 -1.02
CA VAL A 303 24.73 4.84 -0.41
C VAL A 303 25.02 4.41 1.02
N THR A 304 26.30 4.31 1.35
CA THR A 304 26.78 3.94 2.69
C THR A 304 26.98 5.19 3.57
N GLY A 305 27.58 5.06 4.74
CA GLY A 305 27.82 6.20 5.64
C GLY A 305 26.60 6.80 6.30
N GLY A 306 25.44 6.09 6.29
CA GLY A 306 24.18 6.57 6.86
C GLY A 306 23.41 7.54 5.96
N GLY A 307 23.85 7.68 4.70
CA GLY A 307 23.19 8.51 3.68
C GLY A 307 21.78 7.97 3.33
N ARG A 308 20.85 8.87 3.08
CA ARG A 308 19.51 8.54 2.57
C ARG A 308 19.25 9.31 1.29
N ALA A 309 18.90 8.59 0.23
CA ALA A 309 18.61 9.15 -1.07
C ALA A 309 17.12 9.49 -1.24
N TYR A 310 16.87 10.58 -1.97
CA TYR A 310 15.54 11.10 -2.29
C TYR A 310 15.51 11.51 -3.77
N ARG A 311 14.40 11.37 -4.44
CA ARG A 311 14.18 12.00 -5.74
C ARG A 311 13.70 13.44 -5.52
N TYR A 312 14.46 14.40 -5.94
CA TYR A 312 14.14 15.83 -5.78
C TYR A 312 13.17 16.31 -6.88
N GLY A 313 13.41 15.91 -8.12
CA GLY A 313 12.56 16.22 -9.28
C GLY A 313 13.22 15.73 -10.56
N GLY A 314 12.50 15.57 -11.65
CA GLY A 314 13.02 15.19 -12.96
C GLY A 314 14.15 14.17 -12.94
N GLU A 315 15.37 14.63 -13.21
CA GLU A 315 16.63 13.88 -13.19
C GLU A 315 17.50 14.18 -11.96
N GLU A 316 16.95 14.93 -10.99
CA GLU A 316 17.66 15.41 -9.80
C GLU A 316 17.37 14.53 -8.58
N PHE A 317 18.39 14.26 -7.80
CA PHE A 317 18.34 13.50 -6.56
C PHE A 317 19.01 14.27 -5.43
N ALA A 318 18.53 14.07 -4.20
CA ALA A 318 19.17 14.61 -3.00
C ALA A 318 19.59 13.45 -2.08
N LEU A 319 20.70 13.62 -1.38
CA LEU A 319 21.15 12.70 -0.34
C LEU A 319 21.35 13.48 0.96
N VAL A 320 20.90 12.91 2.07
CA VAL A 320 20.99 13.54 3.39
C VAL A 320 21.74 12.62 4.34
N PHE A 321 22.78 13.19 4.97
CA PHE A 321 23.59 12.53 6.00
C PHE A 321 23.44 13.30 7.31
N ALA A 322 22.79 12.69 8.29
CA ALA A 322 22.62 13.28 9.61
C ALA A 322 23.81 12.97 10.53
N GLY A 323 24.30 13.96 11.27
CA GLY A 323 25.40 13.81 12.20
C GLY A 323 26.76 13.60 11.54
N LYS A 324 26.93 14.01 10.28
CA LYS A 324 28.17 13.84 9.50
C LYS A 324 28.74 15.17 9.02
N THR A 325 30.05 15.17 8.72
CA THR A 325 30.75 16.24 8.04
C THR A 325 30.88 15.99 6.54
N ALA A 326 31.20 17.00 5.75
CA ALA A 326 31.40 16.85 4.31
C ALA A 326 32.55 15.88 3.98
N GLU A 327 33.63 15.93 4.76
CA GLU A 327 34.80 15.05 4.59
C GLU A 327 34.45 13.57 4.80
N GLU A 328 33.62 13.27 5.82
CA GLU A 328 33.14 11.92 6.09
C GLU A 328 32.19 11.40 4.99
N CYS A 329 31.42 12.29 4.33
CA CYS A 329 30.46 11.92 3.30
C CYS A 329 31.10 11.70 1.92
N LEU A 330 32.22 12.41 1.64
CA LEU A 330 32.85 12.42 0.32
C LEU A 330 33.18 11.01 -0.21
N PRO A 331 33.85 10.11 0.56
CA PRO A 331 34.15 8.76 0.06
C PRO A 331 32.91 7.95 -0.33
N HIS A 332 31.81 8.11 0.40
CA HIS A 332 30.55 7.42 0.14
C HIS A 332 29.85 7.92 -1.12
N LEU A 333 29.95 9.21 -1.39
CA LEU A 333 29.37 9.83 -2.57
C LEU A 333 30.22 9.54 -3.83
N GLU A 334 31.56 9.54 -3.72
CA GLU A 334 32.43 9.11 -4.81
C GLU A 334 32.21 7.64 -5.16
N ALA A 335 32.09 6.74 -4.17
CA ALA A 335 31.82 5.34 -4.41
C ALA A 335 30.49 5.13 -5.19
N VAL A 336 29.44 5.88 -4.86
CA VAL A 336 28.17 5.81 -5.60
C VAL A 336 28.29 6.38 -7.00
N ARG A 337 28.98 7.52 -7.17
CA ARG A 337 29.25 8.12 -8.48
C ARG A 337 29.97 7.13 -9.39
N GLU A 338 31.06 6.52 -8.89
CA GLU A 338 31.83 5.51 -9.65
C GLU A 338 31.00 4.26 -9.97
N MET A 339 30.19 3.80 -9.02
CA MET A 339 29.29 2.67 -9.23
C MET A 339 28.29 2.91 -10.37
N ILE A 340 27.83 4.17 -10.54
CA ILE A 340 26.94 4.57 -11.64
C ILE A 340 27.74 4.71 -12.93
N ALA A 341 28.86 5.42 -12.91
CA ALA A 341 29.70 5.66 -14.10
C ALA A 341 30.20 4.35 -14.75
N ASN A 342 30.55 3.36 -13.91
CA ASN A 342 31.06 2.06 -14.37
C ASN A 342 29.96 1.05 -14.76
N TYR A 343 28.68 1.45 -14.68
CA TYR A 343 27.59 0.53 -15.00
C TYR A 343 27.21 0.62 -16.47
N ALA A 344 27.42 -0.49 -17.19
CA ALA A 344 27.00 -0.64 -18.58
C ALA A 344 25.52 -1.03 -18.66
N ILE A 345 24.69 -0.14 -19.18
CA ILE A 345 23.26 -0.37 -19.38
C ILE A 345 23.06 -1.07 -20.71
N GLN A 346 22.56 -2.30 -20.70
CA GLN A 346 22.18 -3.01 -21.92
C GLN A 346 20.80 -2.51 -22.39
N LEU A 347 20.78 -1.82 -23.52
CA LEU A 347 19.54 -1.41 -24.15
C LEU A 347 18.89 -2.61 -24.83
N ARG A 348 17.69 -2.97 -24.40
CA ARG A 348 16.84 -3.94 -25.12
C ARG A 348 16.09 -3.18 -26.20
N ASP A 349 16.39 -3.48 -27.45
CA ASP A 349 15.63 -2.98 -28.59
C ASP A 349 14.19 -3.48 -28.54
N GLN A 350 13.25 -2.63 -28.16
CA GLN A 350 11.82 -2.94 -28.09
C GLN A 350 11.13 -2.83 -29.47
N SER A 351 11.76 -2.13 -30.42
CA SER A 351 11.19 -1.88 -31.75
C SER A 351 11.14 -3.13 -32.62
N ASN A 352 11.86 -4.19 -32.25
CA ASN A 352 11.99 -5.43 -33.02
C ASN A 352 11.45 -6.68 -32.29
N ARG A 353 10.37 -6.54 -31.52
CA ARG A 353 9.76 -7.70 -30.86
C ARG A 353 9.02 -8.56 -31.90
N PRO A 354 9.50 -9.77 -32.24
CA PRO A 354 8.76 -10.67 -33.12
C PRO A 354 7.45 -11.06 -32.43
N GLN A 355 6.36 -11.07 -33.16
CA GLN A 355 5.05 -11.55 -32.67
C GLN A 355 5.01 -13.07 -32.48
N ASP A 356 6.06 -13.79 -32.85
CA ASP A 356 6.15 -15.26 -32.79
C ASP A 356 7.33 -15.73 -31.92
N ASP A 357 7.05 -16.64 -30.98
CA ASP A 357 8.02 -17.19 -30.01
C ASP A 357 9.18 -17.99 -30.65
N GLY A 358 8.97 -18.54 -31.84
CA GLY A 358 9.96 -19.30 -32.56
C GLY A 358 11.10 -18.44 -33.14
N ALA A 359 10.76 -17.30 -33.75
CA ALA A 359 11.71 -16.33 -34.29
C ALA A 359 12.53 -15.59 -33.22
N GLY A 360 11.99 -15.51 -32.01
CA GLY A 360 12.63 -14.85 -30.83
C GLY A 360 13.84 -15.64 -30.31
N ARG A 361 13.89 -16.94 -30.44
CA ARG A 361 15.02 -17.79 -29.99
C ARG A 361 16.24 -17.70 -30.89
N GLN A 362 16.06 -17.64 -32.19
CA GLN A 362 17.17 -17.58 -33.16
C GLN A 362 17.85 -16.20 -33.20
N ARG A 363 17.13 -15.10 -32.94
CA ARG A 363 17.70 -13.73 -32.92
C ARG A 363 18.45 -13.38 -31.63
N ARG A 364 18.24 -14.09 -30.52
CA ARG A 364 19.00 -13.89 -29.27
C ARG A 364 20.49 -14.15 -29.37
N ALA A 365 20.93 -14.86 -30.40
CA ALA A 365 22.34 -15.20 -30.66
C ALA A 365 23.08 -14.14 -31.50
N GLY A 366 22.42 -13.12 -32.08
CA GLY A 366 23.03 -12.23 -33.06
C GLY A 366 22.72 -10.74 -32.96
N SER A 367 21.89 -10.24 -32.01
CA SER A 367 21.64 -8.81 -31.89
C SER A 367 22.69 -8.16 -31.00
N GLY A 368 23.52 -7.32 -31.57
CA GLY A 368 24.46 -6.46 -30.83
C GLY A 368 23.70 -5.61 -29.84
N SER A 369 23.78 -5.93 -28.55
CA SER A 369 23.25 -5.08 -27.48
C SER A 369 24.08 -3.81 -27.44
N SER A 370 23.52 -2.65 -27.82
CA SER A 370 24.16 -1.39 -27.58
C SER A 370 24.24 -1.13 -26.07
N THR A 371 25.42 -1.05 -25.55
CA THR A 371 25.66 -0.66 -24.15
C THR A 371 25.84 0.85 -24.08
N VAL A 372 25.09 1.50 -23.18
CA VAL A 372 25.25 2.91 -22.87
C VAL A 372 25.63 3.08 -21.41
N SER A 373 26.40 4.09 -21.09
CA SER A 373 26.74 4.47 -19.73
C SER A 373 26.23 5.88 -19.46
N VAL A 374 25.87 6.16 -18.21
CA VAL A 374 25.52 7.50 -17.74
C VAL A 374 26.37 7.85 -16.54
N THR A 375 26.61 9.13 -16.36
CA THR A 375 27.31 9.64 -15.19
C THR A 375 26.41 10.58 -14.39
N ILE A 376 26.82 10.87 -13.17
CA ILE A 376 26.15 11.85 -12.32
C ILE A 376 27.17 12.87 -11.81
N SER A 377 26.76 14.12 -11.69
CA SER A 377 27.47 15.13 -10.94
C SER A 377 26.88 15.32 -9.57
N ILE A 378 27.68 15.57 -8.55
CA ILE A 378 27.23 15.72 -7.16
C ILE A 378 27.83 17.00 -6.56
N GLY A 379 26.96 17.81 -5.92
CA GLY A 379 27.37 18.95 -5.11
C GLY A 379 27.05 18.68 -3.64
N ILE A 380 28.02 18.94 -2.74
CA ILE A 380 27.89 18.70 -1.30
C ILE A 380 27.89 20.02 -0.54
N ALA A 381 27.06 20.19 0.44
CA ALA A 381 27.13 21.25 1.43
C ALA A 381 26.93 20.72 2.84
N GLU A 382 27.81 21.07 3.75
CA GLU A 382 27.67 20.88 5.18
C GLU A 382 26.96 22.09 5.80
N ARG A 383 26.15 21.86 6.81
CA ARG A 383 25.54 22.94 7.57
C ARG A 383 26.62 23.77 8.28
N GLN A 384 26.68 25.06 7.95
CA GLN A 384 27.50 26.06 8.62
C GLN A 384 26.68 26.98 9.51
N LEU A 385 27.31 27.77 10.35
CA LEU A 385 26.64 28.72 11.25
C LEU A 385 25.82 29.78 10.51
N GLU A 386 26.17 30.09 9.27
CA GLU A 386 25.51 31.04 8.37
C GLU A 386 24.14 30.51 7.88
N HIS A 387 23.98 29.18 7.82
CA HIS A 387 22.78 28.57 7.34
C HIS A 387 21.68 28.59 8.43
N ARG A 388 20.64 29.40 8.21
CA ARG A 388 19.51 29.57 9.15
C ARG A 388 18.56 28.36 9.15
N ASN A 389 18.45 27.68 8.01
CA ASN A 389 17.55 26.54 7.80
C ASN A 389 18.15 25.53 6.80
N PRO A 390 17.62 24.30 6.73
CA PRO A 390 18.13 23.27 5.82
C PRO A 390 17.97 23.61 4.34
N GLU A 391 17.03 24.46 3.97
CA GLU A 391 16.82 24.90 2.59
C GLU A 391 18.01 25.73 2.08
N GLN A 392 18.67 26.49 2.97
CA GLN A 392 19.90 27.22 2.61
C GLN A 392 21.05 26.25 2.36
N VAL A 393 21.19 25.18 3.16
CA VAL A 393 22.20 24.14 2.91
C VAL A 393 21.92 23.42 1.60
N LEU A 394 20.65 23.11 1.31
CA LEU A 394 20.24 22.52 0.04
C LEU A 394 20.63 23.43 -1.15
N LYS A 395 20.40 24.74 -1.02
CA LYS A 395 20.78 25.72 -2.04
C LYS A 395 22.32 25.80 -2.22
N SER A 396 23.08 25.71 -1.14
CA SER A 396 24.55 25.65 -1.21
C SER A 396 25.03 24.35 -1.91
N ALA A 397 24.36 23.21 -1.65
CA ALA A 397 24.65 21.97 -2.36
C ALA A 397 24.32 22.07 -3.86
N ASP A 398 23.25 22.76 -4.24
CA ASP A 398 22.87 23.01 -5.62
C ASP A 398 23.92 23.90 -6.33
N GLN A 399 24.45 24.93 -5.66
CA GLN A 399 25.56 25.75 -6.17
C GLN A 399 26.81 24.91 -6.39
N ALA A 400 27.13 23.99 -5.48
CA ALA A 400 28.26 23.07 -5.65
C ALA A 400 28.02 22.09 -6.81
N LEU A 401 26.79 21.62 -7.02
CA LEU A 401 26.41 20.80 -8.17
C LEU A 401 26.58 21.57 -9.49
N TYR A 402 26.19 22.84 -9.53
CA TYR A 402 26.41 23.68 -10.69
C TYR A 402 27.92 23.79 -11.00
N SER A 403 28.76 23.96 -9.96
CA SER A 403 30.23 23.98 -10.11
C SER A 403 30.76 22.63 -10.63
N ALA A 404 30.22 21.49 -10.16
CA ALA A 404 30.58 20.16 -10.65
C ALA A 404 30.25 19.99 -12.15
N LYS A 405 29.08 20.47 -12.57
CA LYS A 405 28.72 20.48 -14.01
C LYS A 405 29.64 21.36 -14.85
N GLY A 406 30.08 22.50 -14.31
CA GLY A 406 31.06 23.41 -14.94
C GLY A 406 32.48 22.84 -15.00
N ALA A 407 32.87 22.01 -14.02
CA ALA A 407 34.20 21.40 -13.94
C ALA A 407 34.41 20.18 -14.89
N GLY A 408 33.40 19.86 -15.71
CA GLY A 408 33.47 18.78 -16.68
C GLY A 408 32.59 17.61 -16.36
N ARG A 409 31.69 17.73 -15.37
CA ARG A 409 30.75 16.69 -14.92
C ARG A 409 31.43 15.46 -14.31
N ASN A 410 30.63 14.44 -14.01
CA ASN A 410 31.08 13.16 -13.43
C ASN A 410 32.08 13.34 -12.27
N CYS A 411 31.77 14.23 -11.34
CA CYS A 411 32.60 14.55 -10.19
C CYS A 411 31.76 14.98 -8.99
N VAL A 412 32.39 14.96 -7.81
CA VAL A 412 31.83 15.47 -6.57
C VAL A 412 32.54 16.79 -6.22
N MET A 413 31.77 17.84 -5.94
CA MET A 413 32.25 19.13 -5.51
C MET A 413 31.67 19.54 -4.18
N THR A 414 32.47 20.08 -3.27
CA THR A 414 32.03 20.61 -1.99
C THR A 414 31.83 22.13 -2.08
N PHE A 415 30.75 22.62 -1.49
CA PHE A 415 30.48 24.04 -1.40
C PHE A 415 31.62 24.76 -0.66
N GLY A 416 32.11 25.86 -1.23
CA GLY A 416 33.26 26.62 -0.71
C GLY A 416 34.63 26.15 -1.21
N GLN A 417 34.75 24.97 -1.85
CA GLN A 417 35.99 24.60 -2.55
C GLN A 417 35.97 25.17 -3.96
N GLN A 418 36.79 26.18 -4.21
CA GLN A 418 37.06 26.64 -5.58
C GLN A 418 37.81 25.54 -6.34
N SER A 419 37.41 25.30 -7.59
CA SER A 419 38.03 24.33 -8.47
C SER A 419 39.55 24.57 -8.59
N GLN A 420 40.39 23.84 -7.87
CA GLN A 420 41.85 23.87 -8.02
C GLN A 420 42.32 23.42 -9.42
N ARG A 421 41.42 22.83 -10.24
CA ARG A 421 41.75 22.42 -11.62
C ARG A 421 41.82 23.57 -12.63
N GLY A 422 41.31 24.76 -12.30
CA GLY A 422 41.47 25.97 -13.16
C GLY A 422 42.85 26.62 -13.11
N ALA A 423 43.63 26.39 -12.05
CA ALA A 423 44.91 27.02 -11.85
C ALA A 423 46.09 26.32 -12.59
N ILE A 424 45.93 25.08 -13.02
CA ILE A 424 47.02 24.31 -13.69
C ILE A 424 47.03 24.53 -15.23
N ARG A 425 46.07 25.25 -15.79
CA ARG A 425 46.03 25.56 -17.24
C ARG A 425 46.51 26.97 -17.59
N MET A 426 46.99 27.75 -16.64
CA MET A 426 47.57 29.08 -16.86
C MET A 426 49.01 29.22 -16.29
N ALA A 427 49.73 28.12 -16.11
CA ALA A 427 51.15 28.12 -15.81
C ALA A 427 51.94 27.38 -16.90
#